data_b49173ef6c33f4f0bc4ea7380910c87f
#
_entry.id   b49173ef6c33f4f0bc4ea7380910c87f
#
_cell.length_a   1.000
_cell.length_b   1.000
_cell.length_c   1.000
_cell.angle_alpha   90.00
_cell.angle_beta   90.00
_cell.angle_gamma   90.00
#
_symmetry.space_group_name_H-M   'P 1'
#
loop_
_entity.id
_entity.type
_entity.pdbx_description
1 polymer ?
#
loop_
_entity_poly.entity_id
_entity_poly.type
_entity_poly.pdbx_seq_one_letter_code
_entity_poly.pdbx_strand_id
1 'polypeptide(L)'
;YHEPDPAERAFGGRVEIQMQNGTTFVDEIFVADAHPAGARPFLRENYIQKFESLAAYAMSSNEQAAFIDAAGRVAELTSDKLAALTPFADMLGLSAETDGQGIFDA
;
A
#
# COMPACT_ATOMS: atom_id res chain seq x y z
N TYR A 1 -1.93 16.97 13.57
CA TYR A 1 -1.27 17.83 12.58
C TYR A 1 -2.27 18.17 11.48
N HIS A 2 -2.58 19.43 11.30
CA HIS A 2 -3.64 19.85 10.39
C HIS A 2 -3.12 20.98 9.48
N GLU A 3 -2.53 20.59 8.34
CA GLU A 3 -2.20 21.56 7.31
C GLU A 3 -3.48 21.91 6.55
N PRO A 4 -3.92 23.20 6.56
CA PRO A 4 -5.15 23.61 5.88
C PRO A 4 -5.05 23.53 4.36
N ASP A 5 -3.87 23.75 3.76
CA ASP A 5 -3.69 23.64 2.33
C ASP A 5 -3.60 22.15 1.92
N PRO A 6 -4.56 21.63 1.13
CA PRO A 6 -4.52 20.25 0.67
C PRO A 6 -3.29 19.91 -0.16
N ALA A 7 -2.69 20.88 -0.86
CA ALA A 7 -1.50 20.66 -1.70
C ALA A 7 -0.23 20.47 -0.86
N GLU A 8 -0.22 21.01 0.36
CA GLU A 8 0.91 20.91 1.29
C GLU A 8 0.73 19.82 2.34
N ARG A 9 -0.43 19.14 2.35
CA ARG A 9 -0.66 18.02 3.28
C ARG A 9 0.29 16.88 2.98
N ALA A 10 1.16 16.61 3.93
CA ALA A 10 2.12 15.53 3.86
C ALA A 10 2.10 14.73 5.16
N PHE A 11 2.44 13.46 5.06
CA PHE A 11 2.64 12.60 6.23
C PHE A 11 4.13 12.50 6.49
N GLY A 12 4.54 13.04 7.63
CA GLY A 12 5.88 12.88 8.16
C GLY A 12 5.89 11.96 9.38
N GLY A 13 7.06 11.61 9.83
CA GLY A 13 7.28 10.84 11.04
C GLY A 13 8.63 11.14 11.64
N ARG A 14 8.75 10.94 12.95
CA ARG A 14 10.01 11.02 13.68
C ARG A 14 10.11 9.80 14.58
N VAL A 15 11.26 9.17 14.56
CA VAL A 15 11.62 8.09 15.48
C VAL A 15 12.82 8.53 16.31
N GLU A 16 12.72 8.32 17.60
CA GLU A 16 13.81 8.56 18.54
C GLU A 16 14.03 7.29 19.36
N ILE A 17 15.25 6.75 19.29
CA ILE A 17 15.63 5.52 19.98
C ILE A 17 16.72 5.88 21.01
N GLN A 18 16.41 5.74 22.29
CA GLN A 18 17.38 5.90 23.35
C GLN A 18 17.92 4.53 23.79
N MET A 19 19.23 4.37 23.67
CA MET A 19 19.92 3.16 24.07
C MET A 19 20.23 3.15 25.56
N GLN A 20 20.41 1.98 26.15
CA GLN A 20 20.77 1.84 27.58
C GLN A 20 22.09 2.51 27.95
N ASN A 21 23.01 2.67 26.99
CA ASN A 21 24.28 3.35 27.18
C ASN A 21 24.15 4.90 27.09
N GLY A 22 22.94 5.44 26.97
CA GLY A 22 22.67 6.87 26.87
C GLY A 22 22.77 7.45 25.45
N THR A 23 23.14 6.66 24.45
CA THR A 23 23.16 7.11 23.05
C THR A 23 21.74 7.25 22.52
N THR A 24 21.46 8.35 21.82
CA THR A 24 20.16 8.59 21.17
C THR A 24 20.36 8.63 19.67
N PHE A 25 19.55 7.87 18.94
CA PHE A 25 19.42 7.93 17.49
C PHE A 25 18.10 8.62 17.15
N VAL A 26 18.15 9.56 16.22
CA VAL A 26 16.97 10.27 15.74
C VAL A 26 16.96 10.19 14.24
N ASP A 27 15.80 9.79 13.69
CA ASP A 27 15.53 9.88 12.26
C ASP A 27 14.17 10.56 12.05
N GLU A 28 14.08 11.43 11.06
CA GLU A 28 12.91 12.26 10.82
C GLU A 28 12.68 12.47 9.33
N ILE A 29 11.44 12.29 8.92
CA ILE A 29 10.98 12.56 7.56
C ILE A 29 9.76 13.48 7.63
N PHE A 30 9.79 14.61 6.94
CA PHE A 30 8.68 15.57 6.92
C PHE A 30 7.61 15.20 5.91
N VAL A 31 8.01 14.62 4.79
CA VAL A 31 7.14 14.20 3.69
C VAL A 31 7.44 12.75 3.35
N ALA A 32 6.43 11.89 3.37
CA ALA A 32 6.61 10.49 2.98
C ALA A 32 7.19 10.41 1.57
N ASP A 33 8.15 9.51 1.34
CA ASP A 33 8.86 9.35 0.07
C ASP A 33 7.92 9.19 -1.13
N ALA A 34 6.84 8.43 -0.95
CA ALA A 34 5.84 8.13 -1.98
C ALA A 34 4.87 9.29 -2.28
N HIS A 35 4.88 10.35 -1.46
CA HIS A 35 4.05 11.53 -1.69
C HIS A 35 4.48 12.25 -2.97
N PRO A 36 3.57 12.95 -3.72
CA PRO A 36 3.93 13.72 -4.91
C PRO A 36 5.08 14.70 -4.72
N ALA A 37 5.22 15.29 -3.52
CA ALA A 37 6.33 16.17 -3.12
C ALA A 37 7.46 15.44 -2.37
N GLY A 38 7.42 14.12 -2.29
CA GLY A 38 8.41 13.29 -1.61
C GLY A 38 9.65 13.01 -2.47
N ALA A 39 10.63 12.35 -1.88
CA ALA A 39 11.89 12.03 -2.54
C ALA A 39 11.75 10.99 -3.66
N ARG A 40 10.72 10.14 -3.59
CA ARG A 40 10.43 9.06 -4.56
C ARG A 40 8.92 8.99 -4.84
N PRO A 41 8.33 9.99 -5.52
CA PRO A 41 6.90 10.01 -5.78
C PRO A 41 6.42 8.72 -6.44
N PHE A 42 5.32 8.16 -5.97
CA PHE A 42 4.74 6.99 -6.61
C PHE A 42 4.11 7.39 -7.94
N LEU A 43 4.53 6.70 -8.98
CA LEU A 43 3.92 6.71 -10.30
C LEU A 43 2.95 5.52 -10.44
N ARG A 44 2.25 5.46 -11.58
CA ARG A 44 1.28 4.39 -11.87
C ARG A 44 1.89 2.99 -11.69
N GLU A 45 3.12 2.81 -12.16
CA GLU A 45 3.84 1.53 -12.08
C GLU A 45 4.07 1.08 -10.64
N ASN A 46 4.35 2.00 -9.73
CA ASN A 46 4.56 1.69 -8.32
C ASN A 46 3.26 1.22 -7.66
N TYR A 47 2.12 1.83 -8.02
CA TYR A 47 0.81 1.38 -7.53
C TYR A 47 0.44 0.00 -8.08
N ILE A 48 0.74 -0.28 -9.36
CA ILE A 48 0.54 -1.60 -9.96
C ILE A 48 1.38 -2.65 -9.23
N GLN A 49 2.68 -2.42 -9.05
CA GLN A 49 3.57 -3.33 -8.33
C GLN A 49 3.10 -3.59 -6.90
N LYS A 50 2.64 -2.54 -6.21
CA LYS A 50 2.08 -2.68 -4.87
C LYS A 50 0.82 -3.54 -4.87
N PHE A 51 -0.09 -3.33 -5.83
CA PHE A 51 -1.28 -4.14 -5.99
C PHE A 51 -0.92 -5.60 -6.24
N GLU A 52 -0.04 -5.89 -7.21
CA GLU A 52 0.40 -7.25 -7.55
C GLU A 52 1.00 -7.97 -6.35
N SER A 53 1.86 -7.29 -5.59
CA SER A 53 2.49 -7.87 -4.40
C SER A 53 1.47 -8.22 -3.31
N LEU A 54 0.50 -7.37 -3.06
CA LEU A 54 -0.51 -7.59 -2.02
C LEU A 54 -1.58 -8.57 -2.48
N ALA A 55 -2.00 -8.50 -3.74
CA ALA A 55 -3.03 -9.36 -4.31
C ALA A 55 -2.55 -10.81 -4.52
N ALA A 56 -1.24 -11.04 -4.61
CA ALA A 56 -0.66 -12.38 -4.82
C ALA A 56 -1.06 -13.40 -3.74
N TYR A 57 -1.41 -12.94 -2.55
CA TYR A 57 -1.90 -13.80 -1.45
C TYR A 57 -3.32 -14.36 -1.69
N ALA A 58 -4.12 -13.70 -2.54
CA ALA A 58 -5.54 -14.00 -2.68
C ALA A 58 -6.03 -14.10 -4.14
N MET A 59 -5.18 -13.75 -5.10
CA MET A 59 -5.54 -13.70 -6.52
C MET A 59 -4.45 -14.34 -7.38
N SER A 60 -4.84 -15.11 -8.38
CA SER A 60 -3.91 -15.57 -9.40
C SER A 60 -3.40 -14.40 -10.27
N SER A 61 -2.26 -14.59 -10.92
CA SER A 61 -1.70 -13.58 -11.83
C SER A 61 -2.64 -13.20 -12.98
N ASN A 62 -3.46 -14.13 -13.44
CA ASN A 62 -4.46 -13.87 -14.50
C ASN A 62 -5.59 -12.97 -14.00
N GLU A 63 -6.06 -13.19 -12.78
CA GLU A 63 -7.09 -12.34 -12.14
C GLU A 63 -6.56 -10.94 -11.87
N GLN A 64 -5.31 -10.82 -11.38
CA GLN A 64 -4.65 -9.54 -11.20
C GLN A 64 -4.53 -8.76 -12.50
N ALA A 65 -4.07 -9.41 -13.58
CA ALA A 65 -3.96 -8.78 -14.89
C ALA A 65 -5.32 -8.33 -15.44
N ALA A 66 -6.36 -9.16 -15.31
CA ALA A 66 -7.72 -8.82 -15.72
C ALA A 66 -8.27 -7.62 -14.94
N PHE A 67 -8.02 -7.56 -13.62
CA PHE A 67 -8.42 -6.42 -12.79
C PHE A 67 -7.70 -5.14 -13.21
N ILE A 68 -6.38 -5.19 -13.40
CA ILE A 68 -5.57 -4.02 -13.81
C ILE A 68 -6.04 -3.50 -15.18
N ASP A 69 -6.33 -4.40 -16.14
CA ASP A 69 -6.86 -4.02 -17.45
C ASP A 69 -8.23 -3.34 -17.32
N ALA A 70 -9.16 -3.93 -16.57
CA ALA A 70 -10.48 -3.35 -16.35
C ALA A 70 -10.38 -1.98 -15.64
N ALA A 71 -9.55 -1.86 -14.62
CA ALA A 71 -9.32 -0.60 -13.91
C ALA A 71 -8.71 0.48 -14.84
N GLY A 72 -7.81 0.08 -15.73
CA GLY A 72 -7.21 0.97 -16.73
C GLY A 72 -8.22 1.54 -17.73
N ARG A 73 -9.33 0.84 -17.96
CA ARG A 73 -10.38 1.18 -18.92
C ARG A 73 -11.73 1.47 -18.25
N VAL A 74 -11.71 1.88 -16.98
CA VAL A 74 -12.95 2.07 -16.19
C VAL A 74 -13.95 3.00 -16.88
N ALA A 75 -13.49 4.04 -17.58
CA ALA A 75 -14.35 4.99 -18.31
C ALA A 75 -15.05 4.36 -19.53
N GLU A 76 -14.59 3.22 -20.00
CA GLU A 76 -15.14 2.48 -21.15
C GLU A 76 -16.07 1.34 -20.73
N LEU A 77 -16.09 1.03 -19.41
CA LEU A 77 -16.91 -0.07 -18.91
C LEU A 77 -18.38 0.29 -18.88
N THR A 78 -19.20 -0.63 -19.36
CA THR A 78 -20.64 -0.58 -19.18
C THR A 78 -21.01 -1.06 -17.77
N SER A 79 -22.22 -0.74 -17.29
CA SER A 79 -22.67 -1.06 -15.93
C SER A 79 -22.58 -2.55 -15.59
N ASP A 80 -22.85 -3.43 -16.56
CA ASP A 80 -22.74 -4.88 -16.41
C ASP A 80 -21.29 -5.36 -16.29
N LYS A 81 -20.34 -4.61 -16.85
CA LYS A 81 -18.90 -4.93 -16.79
C LYS A 81 -18.20 -4.35 -15.56
N LEU A 82 -18.83 -3.45 -14.81
CA LEU A 82 -18.28 -2.92 -13.57
C LEU A 82 -18.05 -4.02 -12.52
N ALA A 83 -18.74 -5.15 -12.61
CA ALA A 83 -18.49 -6.31 -11.77
C ALA A 83 -17.05 -6.85 -11.87
N ALA A 84 -16.35 -6.61 -12.99
CA ALA A 84 -14.94 -6.96 -13.15
C ALA A 84 -13.99 -6.17 -12.23
N LEU A 85 -14.46 -5.08 -11.63
CA LEU A 85 -13.74 -4.31 -10.63
C LEU A 85 -13.99 -4.81 -9.19
N THR A 86 -14.71 -5.92 -9.04
CA THR A 86 -14.91 -6.56 -7.73
C THR A 86 -14.15 -7.89 -7.76
N PRO A 87 -12.89 -7.91 -7.29
CA PRO A 87 -12.11 -9.13 -7.27
C PRO A 87 -12.68 -10.12 -6.24
N PHE A 88 -12.71 -11.39 -6.58
CA PHE A 88 -12.95 -12.46 -5.63
C PHE A 88 -11.62 -12.85 -4.98
N ALA A 89 -11.48 -12.61 -3.68
CA ALA A 89 -10.36 -13.10 -2.91
C ALA A 89 -10.64 -14.53 -2.43
N ASP A 90 -9.67 -15.42 -2.58
CA ASP A 90 -9.72 -16.73 -1.92
C ASP A 90 -9.45 -16.54 -0.41
N MET A 91 -10.54 -16.43 0.36
CA MET A 91 -10.47 -16.26 1.81
C MET A 91 -9.82 -17.44 2.54
N LEU A 92 -9.79 -18.63 1.92
CA LEU A 92 -9.11 -19.79 2.50
C LEU A 92 -7.59 -19.65 2.42
N GLY A 93 -7.08 -19.05 1.35
CA GLY A 93 -5.66 -18.72 1.21
C GLY A 93 -5.21 -17.66 2.24
N LEU A 94 -6.06 -16.70 2.55
CA LEU A 94 -5.77 -15.65 3.54
C LEU A 94 -5.75 -16.16 4.98
N SER A 95 -6.52 -17.21 5.31
CA SER A 95 -6.57 -17.77 6.65
C SER A 95 -5.43 -18.76 6.96
N ALA A 96 -4.68 -19.20 5.95
CA ALA A 96 -3.59 -20.16 6.15
C ALA A 96 -2.30 -19.54 6.73
N GLU A 97 -2.15 -18.22 6.69
CA GLU A 97 -0.97 -17.52 7.23
C GLU A 97 -1.16 -16.98 8.67
N THR A 98 -2.27 -17.27 9.31
CA THR A 98 -2.48 -16.90 10.72
C THR A 98 -1.92 -17.91 11.72
N ASP A 99 -0.85 -18.58 11.39
CA ASP A 99 -0.01 -19.23 12.41
C ASP A 99 0.82 -18.14 13.09
N GLY A 100 0.10 -17.51 13.97
CA GLY A 100 0.36 -16.34 14.74
C GLY A 100 1.68 -16.28 15.48
N GLN A 101 2.78 -16.05 14.79
CA GLN A 101 3.86 -15.32 15.43
C GLN A 101 3.71 -13.84 15.02
N GLY A 102 3.06 -13.07 15.87
CA GLY A 102 3.11 -11.61 15.79
C GLY A 102 4.56 -11.15 15.91
N ILE A 103 4.88 -10.00 15.32
CA ILE A 103 6.22 -9.38 15.40
C ILE A 103 6.72 -9.17 16.85
N PHE A 104 5.88 -9.42 17.85
CA PHE A 104 6.18 -9.28 19.28
C PHE A 104 6.28 -10.61 20.02
N ASP A 105 6.05 -11.73 19.34
CA ASP A 105 6.21 -13.08 19.91
C ASP A 105 7.65 -13.60 19.65
N ALA A 106 8.60 -12.95 20.31
CA ALA A 106 10.00 -13.36 20.33
C ALA A 106 10.39 -13.95 21.69
#